data_a98e801a6a5f92b847aa9752abe4c6d2
#
_entry.id   a98e801a6a5f92b847aa9752abe4c6d2
#
_cell.length_a   1.000
_cell.length_b   1.000
_cell.length_c   1.000
_cell.angle_alpha   90.00
_cell.angle_beta   90.00
_cell.angle_gamma   90.00
#
_symmetry.space_group_name_H-M   'P 1'
#
loop_
_entity.id
_entity.type
_entity.pdbx_description
1 polymer ?
#
loop_
_entity_poly.entity_id
_entity_poly.type
_entity_poly.pdbx_seq_one_letter_code
_entity_poly.pdbx_strand_id
1 'polypeptide(L)'
;METNVHNGGTSMKGKRFAAWVLTAVLTISLLTVSAGAVTFSDMTNHWAKTDVEYLATQGVVNGTSDTTFTPDRAMTACEAVIFCSRATGVSATDKEKIAGKWAPVLKDIMPESLYSWAGEEMAVCLETGIISETELRSLSQSGGLVKAISRETLAMYLVRAMQLEPLARSLTSYPMSFADASSISAALQPYVYVLNSYGIVEGDQYNKFLPDRSLTRAEMAVMLRRAMDFMKERGLYAELPAYTDYKWSGGTIAAVTAGGSGSTLLTLNNPLTGTSTVSLPSDVKIYENNMLSDSSALRVGQYARVNLSKTGAVQSVRLGGTLTTISGTVSSITQDRVNLTADGANRSLAIDRFTSVQVGGVNGGAELIDLQAGYTTAVCYVDTMGHLAAVKLSGGSRSAEGILVSVEETSNGQNIQVSAFNGETQRYTLPLGAGVTVNGVAGSLTTAHEGDYV
;
A
#
# COMPACT_ATOMS: atom_id res chain seq x y z
N MET A 1 70.26 -48.50 -36.53
CA MET A 1 70.24 -47.79 -35.26
C MET A 1 69.07 -46.81 -35.30
N GLU A 2 68.06 -47.17 -34.54
CA GLU A 2 66.75 -46.53 -34.52
C GLU A 2 66.82 -45.21 -33.74
N THR A 3 66.09 -44.22 -34.22
CA THR A 3 65.65 -43.12 -33.36
C THR A 3 64.18 -42.79 -33.68
N ASN A 4 63.36 -43.04 -32.73
CA ASN A 4 61.93 -42.71 -32.72
C ASN A 4 61.68 -41.21 -32.69
N VAL A 5 60.74 -40.77 -33.55
CA VAL A 5 60.15 -39.43 -33.49
C VAL A 5 58.70 -39.55 -33.05
N HIS A 6 58.41 -38.94 -31.93
CA HIS A 6 57.04 -38.84 -31.38
C HIS A 6 56.30 -37.65 -31.99
N ASN A 7 55.18 -37.94 -32.60
CA ASN A 7 54.28 -36.98 -33.22
C ASN A 7 53.20 -36.56 -32.20
N GLY A 8 53.15 -35.30 -31.82
CA GLY A 8 52.14 -34.74 -30.98
C GLY A 8 50.91 -34.27 -31.73
N GLY A 9 49.83 -35.02 -31.66
CA GLY A 9 48.53 -34.61 -32.24
C GLY A 9 47.75 -33.74 -31.29
N THR A 10 47.58 -32.49 -31.65
CA THR A 10 46.66 -31.55 -30.93
C THR A 10 45.20 -31.82 -31.28
N SER A 11 44.42 -32.16 -30.29
CA SER A 11 43.00 -32.48 -30.33
C SER A 11 42.15 -31.25 -30.66
N MET A 12 41.53 -31.21 -31.85
CA MET A 12 40.52 -30.24 -32.27
C MET A 12 39.11 -30.66 -31.83
N LYS A 13 38.87 -30.93 -30.57
CA LYS A 13 37.51 -31.27 -30.04
C LYS A 13 36.85 -30.21 -29.15
N GLY A 14 37.51 -29.07 -28.89
CA GLY A 14 36.97 -28.04 -27.96
C GLY A 14 36.11 -26.95 -28.58
N LYS A 15 36.07 -26.79 -29.91
CA LYS A 15 35.37 -25.64 -30.53
C LYS A 15 33.99 -25.95 -31.12
N ARG A 16 33.52 -27.18 -31.09
CA ARG A 16 32.19 -27.55 -31.60
C ARG A 16 31.14 -27.67 -30.47
N PHE A 17 31.52 -27.74 -29.21
CA PHE A 17 30.59 -27.79 -28.07
C PHE A 17 30.08 -26.41 -27.66
N ALA A 18 30.84 -25.33 -27.91
CA ALA A 18 30.41 -23.97 -27.56
C ALA A 18 29.36 -23.39 -28.50
N ALA A 19 29.25 -23.91 -29.72
CA ALA A 19 28.28 -23.43 -30.71
C ALA A 19 26.87 -24.02 -30.55
N TRP A 20 26.75 -25.18 -29.87
CA TRP A 20 25.45 -25.84 -29.62
C TRP A 20 24.75 -25.37 -28.35
N VAL A 21 25.47 -24.79 -27.39
CA VAL A 21 24.88 -24.23 -26.16
C VAL A 21 24.32 -22.82 -26.41
N LEU A 22 24.88 -22.06 -27.37
CA LEU A 22 24.37 -20.74 -27.73
C LEU A 22 23.09 -20.77 -28.60
N THR A 23 22.85 -21.88 -29.31
CA THR A 23 21.65 -22.03 -30.17
C THR A 23 20.45 -22.59 -29.38
N ALA A 24 20.68 -23.23 -28.24
CA ALA A 24 19.62 -23.77 -27.38
C ALA A 24 18.99 -22.71 -26.44
N VAL A 25 19.69 -21.58 -26.20
CA VAL A 25 19.18 -20.49 -25.31
C VAL A 25 18.32 -19.49 -26.09
N LEU A 26 18.36 -19.47 -27.41
CA LEU A 26 17.58 -18.54 -28.24
C LEU A 26 16.24 -19.09 -28.76
N THR A 27 15.87 -20.32 -28.40
CA THR A 27 14.61 -20.92 -28.85
C THR A 27 13.57 -21.09 -27.74
N ILE A 28 13.85 -20.58 -26.53
CA ILE A 28 12.88 -20.64 -25.39
C ILE A 28 12.06 -19.35 -25.24
N SER A 29 12.27 -18.34 -26.08
CA SER A 29 11.60 -17.03 -25.93
C SER A 29 10.44 -16.77 -26.89
N LEU A 30 9.78 -17.81 -27.43
CA LEU A 30 8.57 -17.67 -28.24
C LEU A 30 7.54 -18.78 -27.98
N LEU A 31 7.37 -19.16 -26.73
CA LEU A 31 6.08 -19.60 -26.28
C LEU A 31 5.31 -18.34 -25.86
N THR A 32 4.78 -17.62 -26.84
CA THR A 32 3.56 -16.85 -26.61
C THR A 32 2.55 -17.86 -26.10
N VAL A 33 2.37 -17.93 -24.80
CA VAL A 33 1.13 -18.44 -24.25
C VAL A 33 0.08 -17.50 -24.85
N SER A 34 -0.57 -17.95 -25.90
CA SER A 34 -1.83 -17.37 -26.34
C SER A 34 -2.71 -17.45 -25.10
N ALA A 35 -2.84 -16.35 -24.36
CA ALA A 35 -3.86 -16.20 -23.38
C ALA A 35 -5.17 -16.36 -24.15
N GLY A 36 -5.73 -17.58 -24.16
CA GLY A 36 -7.02 -17.83 -24.75
C GLY A 36 -7.99 -16.85 -24.10
N ALA A 37 -8.81 -16.17 -24.90
CA ALA A 37 -9.79 -15.25 -24.36
C ALA A 37 -10.64 -16.01 -23.32
N VAL A 38 -10.65 -15.51 -22.08
CA VAL A 38 -11.48 -16.09 -21.02
C VAL A 38 -12.93 -15.80 -21.42
N THR A 39 -13.73 -16.84 -21.59
CA THR A 39 -15.14 -16.73 -21.95
C THR A 39 -16.01 -17.47 -20.94
N PHE A 40 -17.14 -16.89 -20.60
CA PHE A 40 -18.10 -17.50 -19.70
C PHE A 40 -19.40 -17.80 -20.44
N SER A 41 -19.92 -19.00 -20.27
CA SER A 41 -21.11 -19.50 -20.99
C SER A 41 -22.38 -18.68 -20.66
N ASP A 42 -22.49 -18.21 -19.44
CA ASP A 42 -23.60 -17.39 -18.95
C ASP A 42 -23.49 -15.90 -19.32
N MET A 43 -22.39 -15.50 -20.00
CA MET A 43 -22.20 -14.14 -20.51
C MET A 43 -22.53 -13.99 -22.00
N THR A 44 -22.95 -15.03 -22.71
CA THR A 44 -23.03 -15.04 -24.18
C THR A 44 -23.85 -13.88 -24.75
N ASN A 45 -24.96 -13.52 -24.13
CA ASN A 45 -25.83 -12.40 -24.52
C ASN A 45 -25.96 -11.33 -23.44
N HIS A 46 -25.07 -11.33 -22.47
CA HIS A 46 -25.13 -10.41 -21.34
C HIS A 46 -24.50 -9.04 -21.72
N TRP A 47 -25.15 -7.95 -21.33
CA TRP A 47 -24.72 -6.57 -21.65
C TRP A 47 -23.31 -6.23 -21.17
N ALA A 48 -22.85 -6.81 -20.06
CA ALA A 48 -21.50 -6.60 -19.49
C ALA A 48 -20.45 -7.58 -20.03
N LYS A 49 -20.75 -8.40 -21.03
CA LYS A 49 -19.84 -9.46 -21.54
C LYS A 49 -18.44 -8.93 -21.84
N THR A 50 -18.35 -7.85 -22.62
CA THR A 50 -17.07 -7.28 -23.08
C THR A 50 -16.21 -6.84 -21.91
N ASP A 51 -16.77 -6.19 -20.91
CA ASP A 51 -16.03 -5.71 -19.74
C ASP A 51 -15.59 -6.86 -18.84
N VAL A 52 -16.46 -7.82 -18.61
CA VAL A 52 -16.18 -9.01 -17.78
C VAL A 52 -15.07 -9.85 -18.41
N GLU A 53 -15.16 -10.19 -19.69
CA GLU A 53 -14.16 -11.00 -20.40
C GLU A 53 -12.82 -10.26 -20.48
N TYR A 54 -12.82 -8.95 -20.69
CA TYR A 54 -11.61 -8.14 -20.63
C TYR A 54 -10.95 -8.21 -19.25
N LEU A 55 -11.70 -7.93 -18.17
CA LEU A 55 -11.18 -7.97 -16.81
C LEU A 55 -10.71 -9.36 -16.38
N ALA A 56 -11.38 -10.40 -16.85
CA ALA A 56 -10.97 -11.78 -16.61
C ALA A 56 -9.66 -12.12 -17.32
N THR A 57 -9.48 -11.66 -18.55
CA THR A 57 -8.21 -11.80 -19.30
C THR A 57 -7.05 -11.07 -18.61
N GLN A 58 -7.33 -9.96 -17.89
CA GLN A 58 -6.35 -9.23 -17.09
C GLN A 58 -6.15 -9.85 -15.68
N GLY A 59 -6.86 -10.92 -15.33
CA GLY A 59 -6.80 -11.54 -14.01
C GLY A 59 -7.41 -10.71 -12.87
N VAL A 60 -8.19 -9.67 -13.21
CA VAL A 60 -8.81 -8.77 -12.23
C VAL A 60 -10.08 -9.39 -11.65
N VAL A 61 -10.89 -10.04 -12.48
CA VAL A 61 -12.07 -10.77 -12.03
C VAL A 61 -11.94 -12.25 -12.37
N ASN A 62 -12.53 -13.10 -11.54
CA ASN A 62 -12.59 -14.54 -11.78
C ASN A 62 -14.06 -14.96 -11.94
N GLY A 63 -14.29 -16.05 -12.68
CA GLY A 63 -15.57 -16.74 -12.69
C GLY A 63 -15.93 -17.30 -11.31
N THR A 64 -17.19 -17.68 -11.13
CA THR A 64 -17.65 -18.51 -10.00
C THR A 64 -17.33 -19.99 -10.22
N SER A 65 -17.02 -20.33 -11.47
CA SER A 65 -16.42 -21.59 -11.91
C SER A 65 -15.54 -21.31 -13.14
N ASP A 66 -14.91 -22.34 -13.69
CA ASP A 66 -14.10 -22.23 -14.92
C ASP A 66 -14.91 -21.74 -16.12
N THR A 67 -16.22 -21.93 -16.12
CA THR A 67 -17.09 -21.64 -17.27
C THR A 67 -18.22 -20.65 -17.00
N THR A 68 -18.41 -20.21 -15.76
CA THR A 68 -19.51 -19.30 -15.39
C THR A 68 -19.02 -18.10 -14.58
N PHE A 69 -19.64 -16.94 -14.82
CA PHE A 69 -19.38 -15.70 -14.09
C PHE A 69 -20.45 -15.37 -13.06
N THR A 70 -21.67 -15.83 -13.27
CA THR A 70 -22.88 -15.54 -12.47
C THR A 70 -23.17 -14.01 -12.39
N PRO A 71 -23.38 -13.33 -13.54
CA PRO A 71 -23.39 -11.87 -13.65
C PRO A 71 -24.44 -11.19 -12.76
N ASP A 72 -25.63 -11.77 -12.63
CA ASP A 72 -26.77 -11.16 -11.91
C ASP A 72 -26.76 -11.46 -10.41
N ARG A 73 -25.80 -12.25 -9.92
CA ARG A 73 -25.68 -12.53 -8.49
C ARG A 73 -25.20 -11.28 -7.74
N ALA A 74 -25.87 -10.95 -6.63
CA ALA A 74 -25.42 -9.89 -5.75
C ALA A 74 -24.01 -10.19 -5.21
N MET A 75 -23.14 -9.17 -5.17
CA MET A 75 -21.80 -9.28 -4.60
C MET A 75 -21.84 -9.16 -3.09
N THR A 76 -21.03 -9.97 -2.43
CA THR A 76 -20.73 -9.78 -1.01
C THR A 76 -19.73 -8.64 -0.80
N ALA A 77 -19.71 -8.07 0.41
CA ALA A 77 -18.74 -7.04 0.73
C ALA A 77 -17.29 -7.55 0.60
N CYS A 78 -17.01 -8.79 1.01
CA CYS A 78 -15.69 -9.40 0.85
C CYS A 78 -15.25 -9.47 -0.62
N GLU A 79 -16.12 -9.97 -1.51
CA GLU A 79 -15.82 -10.05 -2.95
C GLU A 79 -15.59 -8.67 -3.57
N ALA A 80 -16.39 -7.66 -3.20
CA ALA A 80 -16.28 -6.31 -3.74
C ALA A 80 -14.93 -5.66 -3.35
N VAL A 81 -14.53 -5.79 -2.08
CA VAL A 81 -13.25 -5.27 -1.59
C VAL A 81 -12.08 -5.94 -2.33
N ILE A 82 -12.13 -7.28 -2.51
CA ILE A 82 -11.11 -8.03 -3.25
C ILE A 82 -11.03 -7.61 -4.73
N PHE A 83 -12.15 -7.37 -5.39
CA PHE A 83 -12.11 -6.89 -6.77
C PHE A 83 -11.44 -5.51 -6.85
N CYS A 84 -11.70 -4.64 -5.87
CA CYS A 84 -11.01 -3.35 -5.77
C CYS A 84 -9.48 -3.53 -5.60
N SER A 85 -9.01 -4.50 -4.77
CA SER A 85 -7.57 -4.72 -4.58
C SER A 85 -6.87 -5.13 -5.88
N ARG A 86 -7.50 -6.01 -6.65
CA ARG A 86 -6.93 -6.50 -7.92
C ARG A 86 -6.78 -5.39 -8.96
N ALA A 87 -7.62 -4.36 -8.90
CA ALA A 87 -7.49 -3.17 -9.73
C ALA A 87 -6.28 -2.30 -9.38
N THR A 88 -5.66 -2.47 -8.21
CA THR A 88 -4.49 -1.67 -7.79
C THR A 88 -3.20 -2.00 -8.53
N GLY A 89 -3.13 -3.16 -9.19
CA GLY A 89 -1.94 -3.58 -9.94
C GLY A 89 -0.73 -3.96 -9.07
N VAL A 90 -0.94 -4.27 -7.77
CA VAL A 90 0.12 -4.76 -6.88
C VAL A 90 0.70 -6.06 -7.43
N SER A 91 2.04 -6.14 -7.53
CA SER A 91 2.73 -7.30 -8.08
C SER A 91 2.56 -8.55 -7.20
N ALA A 92 2.68 -9.75 -7.78
CA ALA A 92 2.60 -11.00 -7.03
C ALA A 92 3.64 -11.08 -5.90
N THR A 93 4.88 -10.61 -6.16
CA THR A 93 5.95 -10.58 -5.16
C THR A 93 5.63 -9.63 -4.00
N ASP A 94 5.02 -8.48 -4.31
CA ASP A 94 4.61 -7.54 -3.28
C ASP A 94 3.42 -8.07 -2.47
N LYS A 95 2.46 -8.75 -3.12
CA LYS A 95 1.33 -9.40 -2.44
C LYS A 95 1.78 -10.40 -1.40
N GLU A 96 2.73 -11.26 -1.72
CA GLU A 96 3.27 -12.26 -0.78
C GLU A 96 3.82 -11.60 0.50
N LYS A 97 4.59 -10.51 0.35
CA LYS A 97 5.16 -9.77 1.49
C LYS A 97 4.11 -9.03 2.31
N ILE A 98 3.17 -8.39 1.62
CA ILE A 98 2.02 -7.72 2.25
C ILE A 98 1.19 -8.76 3.02
N ALA A 99 0.92 -9.92 2.42
CA ALA A 99 0.20 -11.01 3.06
C ALA A 99 0.92 -11.50 4.33
N GLY A 100 2.25 -11.65 4.28
CA GLY A 100 3.05 -12.00 5.46
C GLY A 100 2.93 -10.98 6.59
N LYS A 101 2.98 -9.69 6.26
CA LYS A 101 2.81 -8.58 7.23
C LYS A 101 1.46 -8.63 7.95
N TRP A 102 0.38 -8.83 7.19
CA TRP A 102 -0.99 -8.74 7.70
C TRP A 102 -1.57 -10.07 8.20
N ALA A 103 -0.88 -11.20 7.96
CA ALA A 103 -1.37 -12.52 8.34
C ALA A 103 -1.81 -12.66 9.81
N PRO A 104 -1.06 -12.16 10.82
CA PRO A 104 -1.47 -12.26 12.22
C PRO A 104 -2.82 -11.55 12.47
N VAL A 105 -2.97 -10.33 11.94
CA VAL A 105 -4.17 -9.51 12.08
C VAL A 105 -5.36 -10.16 11.38
N LEU A 106 -5.18 -10.64 10.15
CA LEU A 106 -6.25 -11.23 9.35
C LEU A 106 -6.76 -12.55 9.92
N LYS A 107 -5.87 -13.38 10.46
CA LYS A 107 -6.26 -14.64 11.13
C LYS A 107 -7.07 -14.41 12.40
N ASP A 108 -6.82 -13.30 13.09
CA ASP A 108 -7.61 -12.89 14.25
C ASP A 108 -9.00 -12.34 13.87
N ILE A 109 -9.09 -11.65 12.72
CA ILE A 109 -10.32 -10.98 12.29
C ILE A 109 -11.22 -11.87 11.44
N MET A 110 -10.66 -12.58 10.47
CA MET A 110 -11.44 -13.28 9.45
C MET A 110 -11.70 -14.72 9.83
N PRO A 111 -12.95 -15.22 9.62
CA PRO A 111 -13.21 -16.67 9.69
C PRO A 111 -12.30 -17.42 8.72
N GLU A 112 -11.81 -18.59 9.11
CA GLU A 112 -10.93 -19.44 8.29
C GLU A 112 -11.51 -19.73 6.89
N SER A 113 -12.82 -19.91 6.80
CA SER A 113 -13.53 -20.10 5.54
C SER A 113 -13.43 -18.95 4.56
N LEU A 114 -13.18 -17.73 5.03
CA LEU A 114 -12.91 -16.55 4.20
C LEU A 114 -11.41 -16.31 4.05
N TYR A 115 -10.64 -16.46 5.14
CA TYR A 115 -9.22 -16.21 5.13
C TYR A 115 -8.47 -17.08 4.11
N SER A 116 -8.85 -18.37 3.99
CA SER A 116 -8.20 -19.33 3.11
C SER A 116 -8.15 -18.93 1.63
N TRP A 117 -9.10 -18.14 1.14
CA TRP A 117 -9.13 -17.70 -0.27
C TRP A 117 -9.05 -16.19 -0.47
N ALA A 118 -9.36 -15.42 0.57
CA ALA A 118 -9.44 -13.95 0.50
C ALA A 118 -8.29 -13.25 1.25
N GLY A 119 -7.56 -13.96 2.09
CA GLY A 119 -6.59 -13.37 3.02
C GLY A 119 -5.49 -12.55 2.35
N GLU A 120 -4.91 -13.05 1.26
CA GLU A 120 -3.86 -12.35 0.52
C GLU A 120 -4.37 -11.02 -0.08
N GLU A 121 -5.51 -11.07 -0.75
CA GLU A 121 -6.11 -9.87 -1.36
C GLU A 121 -6.63 -8.89 -0.29
N MET A 122 -7.15 -9.40 0.83
CA MET A 122 -7.57 -8.57 1.94
C MET A 122 -6.39 -7.87 2.61
N ALA A 123 -5.22 -8.52 2.67
CA ALA A 123 -3.98 -7.89 3.11
C ALA A 123 -3.61 -6.69 2.22
N VAL A 124 -3.73 -6.84 0.89
CA VAL A 124 -3.53 -5.74 -0.05
C VAL A 124 -4.53 -4.61 0.20
N CYS A 125 -5.80 -4.93 0.50
CA CYS A 125 -6.81 -3.92 0.80
C CYS A 125 -6.48 -3.11 2.06
N LEU A 126 -5.96 -3.77 3.11
CA LEU A 126 -5.50 -3.09 4.33
C LEU A 126 -4.26 -2.22 4.04
N GLU A 127 -3.27 -2.78 3.34
CA GLU A 127 -2.02 -2.07 3.03
C GLU A 127 -2.24 -0.84 2.14
N THR A 128 -3.19 -0.90 1.22
CA THR A 128 -3.50 0.19 0.29
C THR A 128 -4.57 1.14 0.83
N GLY A 129 -5.13 0.87 2.00
CA GLY A 129 -6.17 1.71 2.62
C GLY A 129 -7.55 1.61 1.95
N ILE A 130 -7.80 0.58 1.14
CA ILE A 130 -9.14 0.32 0.56
C ILE A 130 -10.12 0.05 1.69
N ILE A 131 -9.72 -0.74 2.67
CA ILE A 131 -10.45 -0.96 3.92
C ILE A 131 -9.50 -0.77 5.10
N SER A 132 -9.96 -0.20 6.20
CA SER A 132 -9.19 -0.12 7.44
C SER A 132 -9.36 -1.37 8.29
N GLU A 133 -8.42 -1.62 9.21
CA GLU A 133 -8.53 -2.72 10.16
C GLU A 133 -9.82 -2.61 10.99
N THR A 134 -10.18 -1.41 11.44
CA THR A 134 -11.39 -1.15 12.21
C THR A 134 -12.66 -1.48 11.41
N GLU A 135 -12.72 -1.09 10.15
CA GLU A 135 -13.86 -1.42 9.27
C GLU A 135 -13.95 -2.92 9.04
N LEU A 136 -12.83 -3.59 8.79
CA LEU A 136 -12.78 -5.04 8.59
C LEU A 136 -13.24 -5.80 9.84
N ARG A 137 -12.77 -5.39 11.04
CA ARG A 137 -13.23 -5.97 12.31
C ARG A 137 -14.75 -5.81 12.51
N SER A 138 -15.27 -4.63 12.24
CA SER A 138 -16.71 -4.35 12.35
C SER A 138 -17.52 -5.21 11.37
N LEU A 139 -17.09 -5.33 10.12
CA LEU A 139 -17.74 -6.17 9.12
C LEU A 139 -17.69 -7.66 9.49
N SER A 140 -16.56 -8.14 10.01
CA SER A 140 -16.42 -9.53 10.43
C SER A 140 -17.33 -9.85 11.61
N GLN A 141 -17.31 -9.03 12.67
CA GLN A 141 -18.12 -9.21 13.87
C GLN A 141 -19.63 -9.16 13.59
N SER A 142 -20.07 -8.30 12.66
CA SER A 142 -21.48 -8.20 12.26
C SER A 142 -21.91 -9.25 11.24
N GLY A 143 -20.99 -10.11 10.78
CA GLY A 143 -21.22 -11.02 9.65
C GLY A 143 -21.43 -10.28 8.31
N GLY A 144 -21.03 -9.01 8.23
CA GLY A 144 -21.22 -8.16 7.06
C GLY A 144 -20.39 -8.59 5.85
N LEU A 145 -19.23 -9.26 6.05
CA LEU A 145 -18.35 -9.69 4.98
C LEU A 145 -19.05 -10.60 3.94
N VAL A 146 -20.00 -11.41 4.38
CA VAL A 146 -20.75 -12.33 3.50
C VAL A 146 -22.11 -11.77 3.06
N LYS A 147 -22.50 -10.59 3.51
CA LYS A 147 -23.72 -9.91 3.08
C LYS A 147 -23.47 -9.14 1.79
N ALA A 148 -24.55 -8.92 1.04
CA ALA A 148 -24.53 -8.10 -0.15
C ALA A 148 -24.11 -6.67 0.17
N ILE A 149 -23.21 -6.11 -0.65
CA ILE A 149 -22.74 -4.72 -0.49
C ILE A 149 -23.73 -3.74 -1.15
N SER A 150 -23.92 -2.58 -0.53
CA SER A 150 -24.69 -1.48 -1.12
C SER A 150 -23.86 -0.70 -2.15
N ARG A 151 -24.55 -0.07 -3.09
CA ARG A 151 -23.93 0.70 -4.18
C ARG A 151 -23.12 1.90 -3.65
N GLU A 152 -23.61 2.58 -2.62
CA GLU A 152 -22.86 3.70 -2.02
C GLU A 152 -21.61 3.24 -1.25
N THR A 153 -21.67 2.09 -0.57
CA THR A 153 -20.49 1.55 0.12
C THR A 153 -19.41 1.11 -0.87
N LEU A 154 -19.81 0.49 -1.97
CA LEU A 154 -18.86 0.14 -3.02
C LEU A 154 -18.20 1.40 -3.62
N ALA A 155 -18.96 2.49 -3.83
CA ALA A 155 -18.40 3.73 -4.35
C ALA A 155 -17.23 4.21 -3.48
N MET A 156 -17.32 4.11 -2.16
CA MET A 156 -16.23 4.44 -1.24
C MET A 156 -15.00 3.55 -1.47
N TYR A 157 -15.17 2.23 -1.50
CA TYR A 157 -14.04 1.31 -1.72
C TYR A 157 -13.38 1.52 -3.08
N LEU A 158 -14.16 1.79 -4.11
CA LEU A 158 -13.64 2.05 -5.45
C LEU A 158 -12.82 3.35 -5.51
N VAL A 159 -13.30 4.44 -4.90
CA VAL A 159 -12.55 5.70 -4.78
C VAL A 159 -11.24 5.50 -4.03
N ARG A 160 -11.25 4.70 -2.96
CA ARG A 160 -10.05 4.36 -2.20
C ARG A 160 -9.08 3.52 -3.04
N ALA A 161 -9.57 2.55 -3.80
CA ALA A 161 -8.75 1.76 -4.72
C ALA A 161 -8.09 2.62 -5.81
N MET A 162 -8.79 3.66 -6.26
CA MET A 162 -8.27 4.68 -7.17
C MET A 162 -7.32 5.68 -6.49
N GLN A 163 -7.11 5.58 -5.17
CA GLN A 163 -6.33 6.52 -4.36
C GLN A 163 -6.85 7.97 -4.41
N LEU A 164 -8.14 8.14 -4.62
CA LEU A 164 -8.82 9.45 -4.70
C LEU A 164 -9.57 9.83 -3.41
N GLU A 165 -9.42 9.07 -2.32
CA GLU A 165 -10.03 9.42 -1.03
C GLU A 165 -9.59 10.80 -0.51
N PRO A 166 -8.32 11.22 -0.63
CA PRO A 166 -7.93 12.57 -0.24
C PRO A 166 -8.69 13.65 -1.01
N LEU A 167 -8.90 13.45 -2.32
CA LEU A 167 -9.73 14.35 -3.12
C LEU A 167 -11.18 14.38 -2.60
N ALA A 168 -11.80 13.21 -2.40
CA ALA A 168 -13.18 13.14 -1.89
C ALA A 168 -13.32 13.86 -0.54
N ARG A 169 -12.36 13.69 0.37
CA ARG A 169 -12.36 14.33 1.69
C ARG A 169 -12.10 15.84 1.65
N SER A 170 -11.41 16.34 0.64
CA SER A 170 -11.13 17.79 0.48
C SER A 170 -12.32 18.58 -0.05
N LEU A 171 -13.34 17.91 -0.56
CA LEU A 171 -14.50 18.57 -1.15
C LEU A 171 -15.37 19.22 -0.06
N THR A 172 -15.69 20.49 -0.26
CA THR A 172 -16.63 21.26 0.59
C THR A 172 -18.03 21.34 -0.03
N SER A 173 -18.16 20.98 -1.31
CA SER A 173 -19.42 20.95 -2.05
C SER A 173 -19.37 19.83 -3.09
N TYR A 174 -20.46 19.09 -3.23
CA TYR A 174 -20.56 17.95 -4.14
C TYR A 174 -21.95 17.89 -4.77
N PRO A 175 -22.25 18.84 -5.69
CA PRO A 175 -23.55 18.90 -6.37
C PRO A 175 -23.70 17.68 -7.29
N MET A 176 -24.71 16.86 -7.03
CA MET A 176 -25.05 15.69 -7.85
C MET A 176 -26.42 15.89 -8.49
N SER A 177 -26.56 15.44 -9.74
CA SER A 177 -27.80 15.54 -10.50
C SER A 177 -28.76 14.36 -10.28
N PHE A 178 -28.42 13.37 -9.46
CA PHE A 178 -29.28 12.21 -9.20
C PHE A 178 -30.60 12.63 -8.55
N ALA A 179 -31.70 12.06 -9.02
CA ALA A 179 -33.03 12.34 -8.49
C ALA A 179 -33.19 11.94 -7.01
N ASP A 180 -32.37 11.01 -6.54
CA ASP A 180 -32.32 10.48 -5.18
C ASP A 180 -31.03 10.86 -4.42
N ALA A 181 -30.33 11.92 -4.82
CA ALA A 181 -29.07 12.34 -4.20
C ALA A 181 -29.19 12.54 -2.68
N SER A 182 -30.33 12.98 -2.17
CA SER A 182 -30.61 13.15 -0.75
C SER A 182 -30.69 11.82 0.03
N SER A 183 -30.86 10.70 -0.65
CA SER A 183 -30.88 9.36 -0.03
C SER A 183 -29.49 8.79 0.18
N ILE A 184 -28.45 9.39 -0.44
CA ILE A 184 -27.07 8.97 -0.27
C ILE A 184 -26.60 9.40 1.13
N SER A 185 -26.03 8.48 1.90
CA SER A 185 -25.48 8.75 3.24
C SER A 185 -24.50 9.93 3.20
N ALA A 186 -24.67 10.91 4.07
CA ALA A 186 -23.87 12.14 4.06
C ALA A 186 -22.35 11.90 4.04
N ALA A 187 -21.89 10.87 4.75
CA ALA A 187 -20.48 10.47 4.78
C ALA A 187 -19.98 9.89 3.45
N LEU A 188 -20.87 9.39 2.59
CA LEU A 188 -20.54 8.74 1.32
C LEU A 188 -20.80 9.62 0.09
N GLN A 189 -21.51 10.72 0.25
CA GLN A 189 -21.78 11.68 -0.85
C GLN A 189 -20.51 12.14 -1.58
N PRO A 190 -19.41 12.50 -0.91
CA PRO A 190 -18.18 12.91 -1.60
C PRO A 190 -17.60 11.81 -2.52
N TYR A 191 -17.67 10.56 -2.10
CA TYR A 191 -17.18 9.42 -2.89
C TYR A 191 -18.05 9.18 -4.13
N VAL A 192 -19.37 9.21 -3.96
CA VAL A 192 -20.31 9.08 -5.09
C VAL A 192 -20.12 10.23 -6.07
N TYR A 193 -19.94 11.45 -5.58
CA TYR A 193 -19.67 12.62 -6.41
C TYR A 193 -18.38 12.46 -7.24
N VAL A 194 -17.29 11.99 -6.65
CA VAL A 194 -16.03 11.75 -7.37
C VAL A 194 -16.25 10.77 -8.52
N LEU A 195 -16.90 9.62 -8.28
CA LEU A 195 -17.15 8.65 -9.34
C LEU A 195 -18.09 9.17 -10.42
N ASN A 196 -19.11 9.94 -10.06
CA ASN A 196 -20.04 10.55 -11.00
C ASN A 196 -19.36 11.61 -11.86
N SER A 197 -18.56 12.49 -11.25
CA SER A 197 -17.85 13.56 -11.97
C SER A 197 -16.83 13.02 -12.99
N TYR A 198 -16.35 11.80 -12.80
CA TYR A 198 -15.44 11.12 -13.72
C TYR A 198 -16.14 10.11 -14.65
N GLY A 199 -17.45 10.05 -14.66
CA GLY A 199 -18.23 9.17 -15.54
C GLY A 199 -18.11 7.68 -15.22
N ILE A 200 -17.60 7.33 -14.03
CA ILE A 200 -17.48 5.93 -13.60
C ILE A 200 -18.83 5.39 -13.16
N VAL A 201 -19.63 6.25 -12.53
CA VAL A 201 -20.98 5.94 -12.07
C VAL A 201 -21.99 6.87 -12.73
N GLU A 202 -23.06 6.30 -13.24
CA GLU A 202 -24.19 6.98 -13.83
C GLU A 202 -25.49 6.57 -13.11
N GLY A 203 -26.53 7.39 -13.24
CA GLY A 203 -27.87 7.05 -12.78
C GLY A 203 -28.53 5.99 -13.68
N ASP A 204 -29.61 5.41 -13.18
CA ASP A 204 -30.49 4.57 -13.99
C ASP A 204 -31.31 5.41 -15.02
N GLN A 205 -32.22 4.79 -15.73
CA GLN A 205 -33.09 5.46 -16.70
C GLN A 205 -33.98 6.58 -16.12
N TYR A 206 -34.09 6.65 -14.79
CA TYR A 206 -34.78 7.70 -14.05
C TYR A 206 -33.81 8.66 -13.36
N ASN A 207 -32.55 8.61 -13.75
CA ASN A 207 -31.45 9.35 -13.16
C ASN A 207 -31.34 9.16 -11.63
N LYS A 208 -31.56 7.93 -11.14
CA LYS A 208 -31.39 7.57 -9.74
C LYS A 208 -30.07 6.80 -9.52
N PHE A 209 -29.38 7.11 -8.43
CA PHE A 209 -28.18 6.39 -8.01
C PHE A 209 -28.52 5.06 -7.31
N LEU A 210 -29.60 5.01 -6.55
CA LEU A 210 -30.06 3.84 -5.77
C LEU A 210 -29.02 3.40 -4.73
N PRO A 211 -28.70 4.23 -3.71
CA PRO A 211 -27.57 4.02 -2.79
C PRO A 211 -27.61 2.69 -2.03
N ASP A 212 -28.78 2.29 -1.53
CA ASP A 212 -28.96 1.07 -0.72
C ASP A 212 -29.09 -0.20 -1.56
N ARG A 213 -29.23 -0.08 -2.88
CA ARG A 213 -29.39 -1.26 -3.74
C ARG A 213 -28.12 -2.08 -3.77
N SER A 214 -28.26 -3.40 -3.60
CA SER A 214 -27.15 -4.34 -3.78
C SER A 214 -26.68 -4.34 -5.23
N LEU A 215 -25.37 -4.37 -5.42
CA LEU A 215 -24.77 -4.48 -6.76
C LEU A 215 -24.63 -5.93 -7.19
N THR A 216 -24.83 -6.15 -8.48
CA THR A 216 -24.51 -7.42 -9.12
C THR A 216 -23.02 -7.51 -9.48
N ARG A 217 -22.54 -8.72 -9.71
CA ARG A 217 -21.16 -8.94 -10.16
C ARG A 217 -20.87 -8.25 -11.51
N ALA A 218 -21.85 -8.26 -12.41
CA ALA A 218 -21.72 -7.58 -13.70
C ALA A 218 -21.60 -6.06 -13.55
N GLU A 219 -22.44 -5.44 -12.74
CA GLU A 219 -22.39 -4.00 -12.49
C GLU A 219 -21.06 -3.60 -11.86
N MET A 220 -20.57 -4.38 -10.89
CA MET A 220 -19.24 -4.16 -10.32
C MET A 220 -18.14 -4.23 -11.37
N ALA A 221 -18.16 -5.22 -12.24
CA ALA A 221 -17.15 -5.38 -13.29
C ALA A 221 -17.12 -4.15 -14.22
N VAL A 222 -18.27 -3.64 -14.62
CA VAL A 222 -18.33 -2.43 -15.48
C VAL A 222 -17.82 -1.19 -14.77
N MET A 223 -18.21 -0.97 -13.51
CA MET A 223 -17.69 0.15 -12.71
C MET A 223 -16.17 0.04 -12.53
N LEU A 224 -15.67 -1.16 -12.25
CA LEU A 224 -14.25 -1.43 -12.09
C LEU A 224 -13.49 -1.19 -13.40
N ARG A 225 -14.03 -1.62 -14.54
CA ARG A 225 -13.43 -1.37 -15.85
C ARG A 225 -13.31 0.13 -16.14
N ARG A 226 -14.38 0.90 -15.92
CA ARG A 226 -14.36 2.36 -16.10
C ARG A 226 -13.33 3.02 -15.16
N ALA A 227 -13.25 2.59 -13.91
CA ALA A 227 -12.26 3.10 -12.96
C ALA A 227 -10.83 2.79 -13.42
N MET A 228 -10.59 1.58 -13.91
CA MET A 228 -9.29 1.16 -14.43
C MET A 228 -8.88 1.96 -15.67
N ASP A 229 -9.79 2.14 -16.63
CA ASP A 229 -9.53 2.93 -17.83
C ASP A 229 -9.22 4.40 -17.45
N PHE A 230 -10.01 4.99 -16.54
CA PHE A 230 -9.74 6.33 -16.02
C PHE A 230 -8.34 6.42 -15.38
N MET A 231 -7.98 5.46 -14.51
CA MET A 231 -6.66 5.44 -13.88
C MET A 231 -5.55 5.33 -14.91
N LYS A 232 -5.72 4.47 -15.91
CA LYS A 232 -4.74 4.26 -16.99
C LYS A 232 -4.53 5.54 -17.81
N GLU A 233 -5.60 6.20 -18.23
CA GLU A 233 -5.55 7.45 -18.99
C GLU A 233 -4.87 8.58 -18.23
N ARG A 234 -4.98 8.60 -16.91
CA ARG A 234 -4.40 9.60 -16.02
C ARG A 234 -3.05 9.22 -15.43
N GLY A 235 -2.47 8.08 -15.85
CA GLY A 235 -1.19 7.61 -15.35
C GLY A 235 -1.18 7.19 -13.88
N LEU A 236 -2.33 6.98 -13.27
CA LEU A 236 -2.46 6.59 -11.85
C LEU A 236 -2.04 5.14 -11.58
N TYR A 237 -2.02 4.31 -12.61
CA TYR A 237 -1.78 2.86 -12.51
C TYR A 237 -0.34 2.46 -12.22
N ALA A 238 0.62 3.28 -12.58
CA ALA A 238 2.01 2.84 -12.67
C ALA A 238 2.82 2.98 -11.38
N GLU A 239 2.23 3.45 -10.27
CA GLU A 239 3.08 4.00 -9.21
C GLU A 239 2.64 3.70 -7.78
N LEU A 240 2.17 2.47 -7.52
CA LEU A 240 2.49 1.88 -6.23
C LEU A 240 3.97 1.49 -6.32
N PRO A 241 4.91 2.21 -5.67
CA PRO A 241 6.31 1.79 -5.66
C PRO A 241 6.36 0.35 -5.16
N ALA A 242 7.22 -0.48 -5.77
CA ALA A 242 7.44 -1.84 -5.31
C ALA A 242 7.58 -1.86 -3.79
N TYR A 243 6.81 -2.71 -3.12
CA TYR A 243 6.72 -2.73 -1.65
C TYR A 243 8.08 -2.89 -0.98
N THR A 244 9.03 -3.54 -1.65
CA THR A 244 10.32 -3.94 -1.08
C THR A 244 11.52 -3.17 -1.55
N ASP A 245 11.42 -2.46 -2.66
CA ASP A 245 12.55 -1.81 -3.32
C ASP A 245 12.36 -0.30 -3.46
N TYR A 246 11.54 0.31 -2.60
CA TYR A 246 11.34 1.73 -2.60
C TYR A 246 12.09 2.42 -1.45
N LYS A 247 12.54 3.63 -1.73
CA LYS A 247 12.91 4.65 -0.75
C LYS A 247 12.04 5.87 -1.00
N TRP A 248 12.01 6.74 -0.03
CA TRP A 248 11.26 7.98 -0.19
C TRP A 248 11.88 9.09 0.67
N SER A 249 11.59 10.33 0.30
CA SER A 249 11.89 11.52 1.09
C SER A 249 10.64 12.40 1.09
N GLY A 250 10.25 12.90 2.24
CA GLY A 250 9.03 13.71 2.36
C GLY A 250 9.21 14.88 3.31
N GLY A 251 8.53 15.97 3.03
CA GLY A 251 8.53 17.16 3.85
C GLY A 251 7.77 18.31 3.19
N THR A 252 7.63 19.40 3.91
CA THR A 252 7.12 20.65 3.35
C THR A 252 8.12 21.24 2.37
N ILE A 253 7.68 21.61 1.18
CA ILE A 253 8.53 22.28 0.19
C ILE A 253 8.98 23.63 0.76
N ALA A 254 10.27 23.75 1.05
CA ALA A 254 10.91 24.98 1.52
C ALA A 254 11.41 25.84 0.36
N ALA A 255 11.86 25.21 -0.73
CA ALA A 255 12.29 25.91 -1.94
C ALA A 255 12.14 25.03 -3.18
N VAL A 256 11.89 25.68 -4.31
CA VAL A 256 11.92 25.10 -5.66
C VAL A 256 12.88 25.97 -6.48
N THR A 257 13.99 25.41 -6.95
CA THR A 257 15.01 26.15 -7.69
C THR A 257 15.45 25.39 -8.94
N ALA A 258 15.91 26.12 -9.94
CA ALA A 258 16.47 25.47 -11.13
C ALA A 258 17.80 24.77 -10.79
N GLY A 259 17.93 23.53 -11.23
CA GLY A 259 19.16 22.76 -11.16
C GLY A 259 19.92 22.75 -12.49
N GLY A 260 21.04 22.04 -12.53
CA GLY A 260 21.78 21.81 -13.78
C GLY A 260 21.03 20.91 -14.76
N SER A 261 21.30 21.08 -16.05
CA SER A 261 20.77 20.20 -17.14
C SER A 261 19.21 20.10 -17.17
N GLY A 262 18.52 21.20 -16.83
CA GLY A 262 17.05 21.24 -16.87
C GLY A 262 16.37 20.52 -15.71
N SER A 263 17.10 20.09 -14.69
CA SER A 263 16.53 19.53 -13.46
C SER A 263 15.93 20.61 -12.57
N THR A 264 15.08 20.22 -11.63
CA THR A 264 14.54 21.06 -10.57
C THR A 264 15.08 20.59 -9.22
N LEU A 265 15.64 21.49 -8.43
CA LEU A 265 16.05 21.21 -7.04
C LEU A 265 14.87 21.49 -6.11
N LEU A 266 14.44 20.47 -5.41
CA LEU A 266 13.37 20.53 -4.43
C LEU A 266 13.95 20.41 -3.03
N THR A 267 13.84 21.46 -2.22
CA THR A 267 14.24 21.44 -0.82
C THR A 267 13.02 21.14 0.04
N LEU A 268 13.11 20.07 0.82
CA LEU A 268 12.06 19.56 1.70
C LEU A 268 12.44 19.74 3.16
N ASN A 269 11.51 20.18 3.99
CA ASN A 269 11.67 20.26 5.43
C ASN A 269 10.75 19.23 6.11
N ASN A 270 11.35 18.12 6.57
CA ASN A 270 10.63 17.07 7.29
C ASN A 270 10.58 17.42 8.78
N PRO A 271 9.40 17.34 9.42
CA PRO A 271 9.24 17.74 10.83
C PRO A 271 10.03 16.88 11.82
N LEU A 272 10.46 15.68 11.43
CA LEU A 272 11.22 14.77 12.30
C LEU A 272 12.72 14.71 11.96
N THR A 273 13.07 14.74 10.67
CA THR A 273 14.44 14.50 10.19
C THR A 273 15.15 15.76 9.68
N GLY A 274 14.44 16.91 9.63
CA GLY A 274 15.01 18.17 9.18
C GLY A 274 15.00 18.32 7.66
N THR A 275 15.94 19.12 7.14
CA THR A 275 15.96 19.57 5.74
C THR A 275 16.75 18.61 4.85
N SER A 276 16.21 18.30 3.69
CA SER A 276 16.87 17.55 2.63
C SER A 276 16.63 18.21 1.27
N THR A 277 17.52 17.97 0.30
CA THR A 277 17.37 18.47 -1.07
C THR A 277 17.43 17.31 -2.05
N VAL A 278 16.48 17.28 -2.99
CA VAL A 278 16.36 16.25 -4.02
C VAL A 278 16.39 16.91 -5.39
N SER A 279 17.16 16.34 -6.32
CA SER A 279 17.18 16.78 -7.72
C SER A 279 16.16 15.98 -8.53
N LEU A 280 15.17 16.69 -9.06
CA LEU A 280 14.10 16.12 -9.89
C LEU A 280 14.54 16.19 -11.37
N PRO A 281 14.56 15.07 -12.09
CA PRO A 281 14.77 15.08 -13.55
C PRO A 281 13.65 15.86 -14.26
N SER A 282 13.92 16.34 -15.47
CA SER A 282 12.95 17.13 -16.25
C SER A 282 11.69 16.36 -16.66
N ASP A 283 11.78 15.05 -16.73
CA ASP A 283 10.70 14.11 -17.08
C ASP A 283 10.06 13.43 -15.87
N VAL A 284 10.38 13.91 -14.64
CA VAL A 284 9.79 13.36 -13.43
C VAL A 284 8.26 13.47 -13.43
N LYS A 285 7.58 12.42 -13.05
CA LYS A 285 6.13 12.42 -12.90
C LYS A 285 5.76 13.09 -11.58
N ILE A 286 4.90 14.10 -11.67
CA ILE A 286 4.37 14.83 -10.52
C ILE A 286 2.87 14.58 -10.43
N TYR A 287 2.39 14.20 -9.26
CA TYR A 287 0.98 13.95 -8.99
C TYR A 287 0.47 14.94 -7.94
N GLU A 288 -0.57 15.67 -8.29
CA GLU A 288 -1.34 16.51 -7.38
C GLU A 288 -2.75 15.91 -7.25
N ASN A 289 -3.22 15.66 -6.02
CA ASN A 289 -4.49 14.95 -5.78
C ASN A 289 -4.54 13.57 -6.48
N ASN A 290 -3.41 12.88 -6.56
CA ASN A 290 -3.20 11.65 -7.30
C ASN A 290 -3.45 11.73 -8.83
N MET A 291 -3.57 12.93 -9.40
CA MET A 291 -3.64 13.13 -10.84
C MET A 291 -2.31 13.64 -11.37
N LEU A 292 -1.93 13.17 -12.55
CA LEU A 292 -0.70 13.60 -13.22
C LEU A 292 -0.75 15.11 -13.48
N SER A 293 0.31 15.78 -13.09
CA SER A 293 0.53 17.21 -13.23
C SER A 293 1.94 17.48 -13.75
N ASP A 294 2.36 18.72 -13.72
CA ASP A 294 3.70 19.15 -14.13
C ASP A 294 4.42 19.95 -13.04
N SER A 295 5.62 20.43 -13.33
CA SER A 295 6.44 21.15 -12.36
C SER A 295 5.83 22.47 -11.85
N SER A 296 4.83 23.05 -12.54
CA SER A 296 4.12 24.25 -12.08
C SER A 296 3.26 24.00 -10.84
N ALA A 297 2.96 22.71 -10.56
CA ALA A 297 2.25 22.32 -9.34
C ALA A 297 3.10 22.38 -8.07
N LEU A 298 4.43 22.45 -8.17
CA LEU A 298 5.35 22.54 -7.03
C LEU A 298 5.27 23.91 -6.36
N ARG A 299 4.73 23.99 -5.16
CA ARG A 299 4.54 25.25 -4.41
C ARG A 299 5.19 25.18 -3.03
N VAL A 300 5.89 26.24 -2.64
CA VAL A 300 6.44 26.40 -1.28
C VAL A 300 5.30 26.33 -0.26
N GLY A 301 5.54 25.63 0.84
CA GLY A 301 4.56 25.39 1.92
C GLY A 301 3.71 24.15 1.75
N GLN A 302 3.70 23.52 0.57
CA GLN A 302 2.97 22.29 0.30
C GLN A 302 3.80 21.08 0.75
N TYR A 303 3.14 20.05 1.27
CA TYR A 303 3.81 18.78 1.54
C TYR A 303 4.09 18.05 0.23
N ALA A 304 5.29 17.51 0.11
CA ALA A 304 5.67 16.66 -1.01
C ALA A 304 6.33 15.38 -0.53
N ARG A 305 6.04 14.29 -1.21
CA ARG A 305 6.72 13.01 -1.09
C ARG A 305 7.38 12.66 -2.41
N VAL A 306 8.69 12.48 -2.37
CA VAL A 306 9.50 12.04 -3.51
C VAL A 306 9.74 10.55 -3.38
N ASN A 307 9.23 9.77 -4.30
CA ASN A 307 9.49 8.34 -4.38
C ASN A 307 10.81 8.09 -5.10
N LEU A 308 11.62 7.23 -4.52
CA LEU A 308 12.96 6.89 -5.00
C LEU A 308 13.04 5.40 -5.29
N SER A 309 13.82 5.01 -6.28
CA SER A 309 14.22 3.61 -6.46
C SER A 309 15.15 3.16 -5.33
N LYS A 310 15.42 1.86 -5.26
CA LYS A 310 16.41 1.28 -4.34
C LYS A 310 17.79 1.95 -4.45
N THR A 311 18.16 2.35 -5.66
CA THR A 311 19.44 3.04 -5.95
C THR A 311 19.41 4.54 -5.64
N GLY A 312 18.25 5.09 -5.23
CA GLY A 312 18.06 6.51 -4.93
C GLY A 312 17.69 7.38 -6.14
N ALA A 313 17.43 6.79 -7.31
CA ALA A 313 16.93 7.54 -8.46
C ALA A 313 15.48 7.99 -8.22
N VAL A 314 15.18 9.25 -8.55
CA VAL A 314 13.81 9.80 -8.43
C VAL A 314 12.90 9.10 -9.43
N GLN A 315 11.75 8.63 -8.94
CA GLN A 315 10.70 8.00 -9.74
C GLN A 315 9.50 8.91 -9.94
N SER A 316 9.04 9.53 -8.85
CA SER A 316 7.89 10.43 -8.89
C SER A 316 7.85 11.37 -7.70
N VAL A 317 7.03 12.40 -7.80
CA VAL A 317 6.67 13.32 -6.71
C VAL A 317 5.17 13.27 -6.52
N ARG A 318 4.72 13.08 -5.28
CA ARG A 318 3.32 13.20 -4.88
C ARG A 318 3.14 14.40 -3.98
N LEU A 319 2.22 15.27 -4.38
CA LEU A 319 1.92 16.52 -3.67
C LEU A 319 0.70 16.30 -2.78
N GLY A 320 0.83 16.69 -1.51
CA GLY A 320 -0.24 16.82 -0.55
C GLY A 320 -0.62 18.28 -0.33
N GLY A 321 -1.41 18.55 0.70
CA GLY A 321 -1.71 19.91 1.14
C GLY A 321 -0.66 20.48 2.08
N THR A 322 -0.98 21.58 2.76
CA THR A 322 -0.16 22.11 3.85
C THR A 322 -0.24 21.23 5.09
N LEU A 323 0.88 21.08 5.80
CA LEU A 323 0.90 20.34 7.06
C LEU A 323 0.30 21.16 8.20
N THR A 324 -0.53 20.51 9.01
CA THR A 324 -1.01 20.99 10.31
C THR A 324 -0.54 20.05 11.40
N THR A 325 -0.35 20.57 12.60
CA THR A 325 0.06 19.76 13.76
C THR A 325 -1.15 19.48 14.63
N ILE A 326 -1.37 18.19 14.96
CA ILE A 326 -2.40 17.72 15.88
C ILE A 326 -1.67 17.02 17.04
N SER A 327 -1.84 17.52 18.25
CA SER A 327 -1.27 16.91 19.46
C SER A 327 -2.40 16.41 20.35
N GLY A 328 -2.26 15.20 20.88
CA GLY A 328 -3.33 14.62 21.69
C GLY A 328 -2.91 13.40 22.49
N THR A 329 -3.87 12.89 23.28
CA THR A 329 -3.74 11.66 24.04
C THR A 329 -4.10 10.48 23.14
N VAL A 330 -3.22 9.49 23.06
CA VAL A 330 -3.47 8.25 22.32
C VAL A 330 -4.53 7.43 23.02
N SER A 331 -5.56 7.07 22.29
CA SER A 331 -6.60 6.14 22.77
C SER A 331 -6.33 4.70 22.33
N SER A 332 -5.78 4.51 21.12
CA SER A 332 -5.30 3.21 20.62
C SER A 332 -4.39 3.40 19.39
N ILE A 333 -3.56 2.42 19.14
CA ILE A 333 -2.81 2.32 17.89
C ILE A 333 -3.08 0.94 17.29
N THR A 334 -3.39 0.90 16.00
CA THR A 334 -3.46 -0.31 15.19
C THR A 334 -2.35 -0.29 14.14
N GLN A 335 -2.22 -1.35 13.38
CA GLN A 335 -1.18 -1.44 12.35
C GLN A 335 -1.34 -0.39 11.24
N ASP A 336 -2.55 0.13 11.08
CA ASP A 336 -2.91 1.10 10.03
C ASP A 336 -3.36 2.47 10.57
N ARG A 337 -3.49 2.66 11.90
CA ARG A 337 -4.06 3.89 12.46
C ARG A 337 -3.49 4.30 13.80
N VAL A 338 -3.38 5.61 14.00
CA VAL A 338 -3.26 6.25 15.32
C VAL A 338 -4.62 6.86 15.67
N ASN A 339 -5.21 6.39 16.76
CA ASN A 339 -6.43 6.96 17.32
C ASN A 339 -6.08 7.80 18.54
N LEU A 340 -6.50 9.05 18.56
CA LEU A 340 -6.17 10.01 19.61
C LEU A 340 -7.32 10.96 19.89
N THR A 341 -7.35 11.51 21.10
CA THR A 341 -8.23 12.61 21.47
C THR A 341 -7.42 13.91 21.44
N ALA A 342 -7.82 14.85 20.60
CA ALA A 342 -7.21 16.17 20.45
C ALA A 342 -8.30 17.24 20.40
N ASP A 343 -8.12 18.34 21.11
CA ASP A 343 -9.06 19.47 21.18
C ASP A 343 -10.51 19.04 21.54
N GLY A 344 -10.63 18.02 22.41
CA GLY A 344 -11.92 17.46 22.81
C GLY A 344 -12.62 16.57 21.77
N ALA A 345 -11.98 16.31 20.61
CA ALA A 345 -12.51 15.48 19.55
C ALA A 345 -11.66 14.21 19.34
N ASN A 346 -12.34 13.11 19.03
CA ASN A 346 -11.65 11.88 18.62
C ASN A 346 -11.19 11.99 17.17
N ARG A 347 -9.93 11.66 16.95
CA ARG A 347 -9.27 11.64 15.63
C ARG A 347 -8.77 10.23 15.34
N SER A 348 -8.92 9.79 14.12
CA SER A 348 -8.38 8.51 13.62
C SER A 348 -7.58 8.80 12.36
N LEU A 349 -6.25 8.68 12.46
CA LEU A 349 -5.30 9.04 11.40
C LEU A 349 -4.69 7.78 10.83
N ALA A 350 -4.72 7.66 9.50
CA ALA A 350 -4.16 6.50 8.83
C ALA A 350 -2.62 6.54 8.85
N ILE A 351 -2.02 5.43 9.26
CA ILE A 351 -0.59 5.15 9.10
C ILE A 351 -0.44 4.39 7.79
N ASP A 352 0.45 4.84 6.94
CA ASP A 352 0.85 4.12 5.74
C ASP A 352 2.38 3.92 5.71
N ARG A 353 2.87 3.21 4.72
CA ARG A 353 4.32 2.96 4.55
C ARG A 353 5.16 4.21 4.27
N PHE A 354 4.54 5.37 4.10
CA PHE A 354 5.18 6.65 3.89
C PHE A 354 5.04 7.59 5.10
N THR A 355 4.44 7.14 6.17
CA THR A 355 4.38 7.87 7.42
C THR A 355 5.74 7.84 8.09
N SER A 356 6.35 9.00 8.31
CA SER A 356 7.55 9.11 9.15
C SER A 356 7.17 8.91 10.61
N VAL A 357 7.91 8.11 11.34
CA VAL A 357 7.65 7.81 12.76
C VAL A 357 8.85 8.18 13.61
N GLN A 358 8.60 8.77 14.76
CA GLN A 358 9.60 8.95 15.82
C GLN A 358 9.10 8.32 17.12
N VAL A 359 9.90 7.43 17.68
CA VAL A 359 9.66 6.79 18.99
C VAL A 359 10.94 6.87 19.80
N GLY A 360 10.89 7.39 21.02
CA GLY A 360 12.05 7.47 21.90
C GLY A 360 13.25 8.25 21.33
N GLY A 361 13.01 9.18 20.39
CA GLY A 361 14.06 9.92 19.68
C GLY A 361 14.61 9.23 18.43
N VAL A 362 14.21 7.98 18.14
CA VAL A 362 14.58 7.25 16.92
C VAL A 362 13.61 7.57 15.80
N ASN A 363 14.12 7.89 14.61
CA ASN A 363 13.33 8.17 13.40
C ASN A 363 13.36 6.97 12.45
N GLY A 364 12.19 6.65 11.87
CA GLY A 364 12.04 5.57 10.88
C GLY A 364 10.66 5.60 10.25
N GLY A 365 10.17 4.47 9.81
CA GLY A 365 8.83 4.27 9.28
C GLY A 365 7.89 3.62 10.30
N ALA A 366 6.76 3.11 9.80
CA ALA A 366 5.74 2.50 10.63
C ALA A 366 6.21 1.26 11.42
N GLU A 367 7.29 0.62 10.99
CA GLU A 367 7.93 -0.51 11.65
C GLU A 367 8.45 -0.19 13.07
N LEU A 368 8.65 1.10 13.38
CA LEU A 368 9.05 1.54 14.74
C LEU A 368 7.90 1.49 15.75
N ILE A 369 6.66 1.33 15.30
CA ILE A 369 5.50 1.35 16.18
C ILE A 369 5.33 -0.02 16.83
N ASP A 370 5.56 -0.09 18.13
CA ASP A 370 5.18 -1.24 18.95
C ASP A 370 3.71 -1.09 19.40
N LEU A 371 2.83 -1.91 18.85
CA LEU A 371 1.38 -1.87 19.14
C LEU A 371 1.05 -2.16 20.61
N GLN A 372 1.97 -2.75 21.35
CA GLN A 372 1.80 -3.11 22.76
C GLN A 372 2.48 -2.13 23.73
N ALA A 373 3.21 -1.13 23.21
CA ALA A 373 4.00 -0.21 24.05
C ALA A 373 3.16 0.72 24.94
N GLY A 374 1.85 0.84 24.69
CA GLY A 374 0.96 1.69 25.51
C GLY A 374 1.31 3.17 25.43
N TYR A 375 1.58 3.69 24.23
CA TYR A 375 1.83 5.11 24.00
C TYR A 375 0.71 5.96 24.59
N THR A 376 1.07 7.06 25.26
CA THR A 376 0.11 7.95 25.91
C THR A 376 -0.14 9.23 25.12
N THR A 377 0.85 9.72 24.37
CA THR A 377 0.73 10.95 23.61
C THR A 377 1.25 10.81 22.19
N ALA A 378 0.62 11.54 21.27
CA ALA A 378 1.06 11.63 19.87
C ALA A 378 1.09 13.10 19.43
N VAL A 379 2.13 13.44 18.64
CA VAL A 379 2.18 14.65 17.83
C VAL A 379 2.16 14.24 16.37
N CYS A 380 1.05 14.53 15.71
CA CYS A 380 0.78 14.13 14.34
C CYS A 380 0.91 15.32 13.39
N TYR A 381 1.62 15.15 12.29
CA TYR A 381 1.75 16.12 11.22
C TYR A 381 0.88 15.64 10.05
N VAL A 382 -0.24 16.32 9.85
CA VAL A 382 -1.29 15.89 8.91
C VAL A 382 -1.43 16.95 7.83
N ASP A 383 -1.46 16.53 6.58
CA ASP A 383 -1.75 17.46 5.49
C ASP A 383 -3.26 17.79 5.42
N THR A 384 -3.60 18.84 4.70
CA THR A 384 -5.00 19.28 4.53
C THR A 384 -5.87 18.26 3.79
N MET A 385 -5.27 17.20 3.23
CA MET A 385 -5.95 16.09 2.57
C MET A 385 -6.17 14.89 3.51
N GLY A 386 -5.70 14.99 4.76
CA GLY A 386 -5.86 13.98 5.80
C GLY A 386 -4.79 12.89 5.84
N HIS A 387 -3.68 13.05 5.09
CA HIS A 387 -2.55 12.13 5.18
C HIS A 387 -1.72 12.42 6.42
N LEU A 388 -1.39 11.39 7.17
CA LEU A 388 -0.43 11.45 8.27
C LEU A 388 0.99 11.39 7.71
N ALA A 389 1.58 12.55 7.48
CA ALA A 389 2.94 12.66 6.94
C ALA A 389 4.01 12.21 7.94
N ALA A 390 3.80 12.54 9.23
CA ALA A 390 4.71 12.16 10.29
C ALA A 390 3.98 12.06 11.64
N VAL A 391 4.49 11.21 12.54
CA VAL A 391 4.01 11.07 13.91
C VAL A 391 5.17 10.89 14.88
N LYS A 392 5.11 11.61 16.00
CA LYS A 392 5.97 11.41 17.15
C LYS A 392 5.14 10.80 18.27
N LEU A 393 5.52 9.61 18.71
CA LEU A 393 4.87 8.88 19.80
C LEU A 393 5.70 8.98 21.08
N SER A 394 5.04 9.14 22.22
CA SER A 394 5.70 9.29 23.52
C SER A 394 4.88 8.61 24.63
N GLY A 395 5.52 8.38 25.77
CA GLY A 395 4.88 7.83 26.99
C GLY A 395 4.65 6.32 26.94
N GLY A 396 5.06 5.64 25.88
CA GLY A 396 5.06 4.17 25.87
C GLY A 396 6.30 3.64 26.59
N SER A 397 6.11 2.62 27.39
CA SER A 397 7.22 1.81 27.92
C SER A 397 6.86 0.34 27.83
N ARG A 398 7.76 -0.45 27.33
CA ARG A 398 7.66 -1.90 27.35
C ARG A 398 8.98 -2.43 27.89
N SER A 399 8.91 -3.29 28.87
CA SER A 399 10.02 -4.15 29.26
C SER A 399 9.83 -5.52 28.63
N ALA A 400 10.87 -6.06 28.06
CA ALA A 400 10.93 -7.44 27.61
C ALA A 400 12.12 -8.10 28.28
N GLU A 401 12.00 -9.39 28.55
CA GLU A 401 13.08 -10.19 29.14
C GLU A 401 13.21 -11.52 28.41
N GLY A 402 14.42 -12.02 28.32
CA GLY A 402 14.70 -13.29 27.68
C GLY A 402 16.19 -13.44 27.32
N ILE A 403 16.48 -14.40 26.46
CA ILE A 403 17.84 -14.65 25.99
C ILE A 403 18.12 -13.83 24.73
N LEU A 404 19.19 -13.07 24.72
CA LEU A 404 19.63 -12.29 23.59
C LEU A 404 20.07 -13.20 22.44
N VAL A 405 19.41 -13.06 21.29
CA VAL A 405 19.70 -13.85 20.08
C VAL A 405 20.60 -13.09 19.12
N SER A 406 20.38 -11.78 18.97
CA SER A 406 21.23 -10.94 18.12
C SER A 406 21.13 -9.47 18.51
N VAL A 407 22.17 -8.72 18.20
CA VAL A 407 22.23 -7.25 18.27
C VAL A 407 22.72 -6.72 16.93
N GLU A 408 22.00 -5.77 16.35
CA GLU A 408 22.37 -5.08 15.13
C GLU A 408 22.43 -3.58 15.41
N GLU A 409 23.59 -2.97 15.27
CA GLU A 409 23.72 -1.52 15.43
C GLU A 409 23.17 -0.78 14.22
N THR A 410 22.45 0.30 14.50
CA THR A 410 21.91 1.21 13.49
C THR A 410 22.35 2.62 13.77
N SER A 411 22.23 3.53 12.82
CA SER A 411 22.58 4.94 12.99
C SER A 411 21.82 5.66 14.12
N ASN A 412 20.67 5.10 14.56
CA ASN A 412 19.75 5.78 15.49
C ASN A 412 19.44 4.94 16.74
N GLY A 413 20.11 3.81 16.93
CA GLY A 413 19.86 2.88 18.05
C GLY A 413 20.33 1.48 17.73
N GLN A 414 19.73 0.49 18.38
CA GLN A 414 20.09 -0.93 18.21
C GLN A 414 18.83 -1.76 17.96
N ASN A 415 18.88 -2.67 16.99
CA ASN A 415 17.87 -3.71 16.82
C ASN A 415 18.34 -4.95 17.56
N ILE A 416 17.50 -5.49 18.42
CA ILE A 416 17.79 -6.74 19.13
C ILE A 416 16.74 -7.80 18.84
N GLN A 417 17.15 -9.06 18.91
CA GLN A 417 16.23 -10.17 18.96
C GLN A 417 16.38 -10.85 20.33
N VAL A 418 15.25 -11.06 20.99
CA VAL A 418 15.18 -11.69 22.30
C VAL A 418 14.26 -12.91 22.22
N SER A 419 14.76 -14.06 22.66
CA SER A 419 13.96 -15.28 22.80
C SER A 419 13.38 -15.33 24.21
N ALA A 420 12.06 -15.16 24.28
CA ALA A 420 11.33 -15.27 25.54
C ALA A 420 11.31 -16.74 26.04
N PHE A 421 11.01 -16.93 27.32
CA PHE A 421 10.97 -18.26 27.95
C PHE A 421 9.88 -19.20 27.39
N ASN A 422 8.90 -18.66 26.67
CA ASN A 422 7.90 -19.44 25.94
C ASN A 422 8.41 -19.98 24.58
N GLY A 423 9.67 -19.67 24.22
CA GLY A 423 10.29 -20.08 22.96
C GLY A 423 10.02 -19.16 21.78
N GLU A 424 9.25 -18.10 21.95
CA GLU A 424 9.02 -17.09 20.91
C GLU A 424 10.19 -16.11 20.86
N THR A 425 10.68 -15.84 19.64
CA THR A 425 11.71 -14.82 19.43
C THR A 425 11.02 -13.55 18.91
N GLN A 426 11.26 -12.44 19.60
CA GLN A 426 10.73 -11.13 19.24
C GLN A 426 11.87 -10.16 18.94
N ARG A 427 11.63 -9.25 17.99
CA ARG A 427 12.55 -8.18 17.63
C ARG A 427 12.14 -6.87 18.29
N TYR A 428 13.12 -6.17 18.85
CA TYR A 428 12.93 -4.85 19.46
C TYR A 428 13.90 -3.87 18.84
N THR A 429 13.44 -2.63 18.65
CA THR A 429 14.30 -1.50 18.29
C THR A 429 14.47 -0.63 19.53
N LEU A 430 15.68 -0.53 20.02
CA LEU A 430 16.03 0.26 21.20
C LEU A 430 16.65 1.58 20.77
N PRO A 431 16.17 2.72 21.31
CA PRO A 431 16.80 4.00 21.10
C PRO A 431 18.18 4.08 21.79
N LEU A 432 19.03 4.99 21.34
CA LEU A 432 20.27 5.29 22.04
C LEU A 432 19.96 5.71 23.49
N GLY A 433 20.58 5.03 24.43
CA GLY A 433 20.38 5.29 25.87
C GLY A 433 19.20 4.53 26.50
N ALA A 434 18.61 3.55 25.79
CA ALA A 434 17.67 2.61 26.42
C ALA A 434 18.32 1.94 27.63
N GLY A 435 17.57 1.84 28.73
CA GLY A 435 18.00 1.08 29.90
C GLY A 435 18.00 -0.41 29.60
N VAL A 436 19.13 -1.07 29.78
CA VAL A 436 19.30 -2.51 29.58
C VAL A 436 19.87 -3.12 30.86
N THR A 437 19.37 -4.30 31.21
CA THR A 437 19.95 -5.13 32.25
C THR A 437 20.49 -6.38 31.58
N VAL A 438 21.76 -6.67 31.76
CA VAL A 438 22.43 -7.86 31.23
C VAL A 438 22.81 -8.78 32.40
N ASN A 439 22.33 -10.00 32.40
CA ASN A 439 22.55 -10.97 33.45
C ASN A 439 22.28 -10.44 34.87
N GLY A 440 21.20 -9.62 34.99
CA GLY A 440 20.75 -9.03 36.26
C GLY A 440 21.51 -7.75 36.69
N VAL A 441 22.44 -7.23 35.86
CA VAL A 441 23.21 -6.01 36.14
C VAL A 441 22.85 -4.94 35.10
N ALA A 442 22.59 -3.72 35.56
CA ALA A 442 22.36 -2.58 34.65
C ALA A 442 23.63 -2.37 33.80
N GLY A 443 23.44 -2.32 32.50
CA GLY A 443 24.55 -2.30 31.54
C GLY A 443 24.16 -1.70 30.19
N SER A 444 24.92 -2.08 29.16
CA SER A 444 24.72 -1.65 27.78
C SER A 444 24.76 -2.87 26.86
N LEU A 445 23.99 -2.83 25.79
CA LEU A 445 24.03 -3.86 24.74
C LEU A 445 25.38 -3.92 24.01
N THR A 446 26.22 -2.88 24.10
CA THR A 446 27.59 -2.94 23.56
C THR A 446 28.49 -3.93 24.29
N THR A 447 28.11 -4.33 25.48
CA THR A 447 28.83 -5.35 26.30
C THR A 447 28.06 -6.66 26.41
N ALA A 448 26.86 -6.73 25.84
CA ALA A 448 26.06 -7.95 25.84
C ALA A 448 26.48 -8.88 24.68
N HIS A 449 26.41 -10.18 24.92
CA HIS A 449 26.73 -11.24 23.97
C HIS A 449 25.48 -12.07 23.68
N GLU A 450 25.45 -12.70 22.53
CA GLU A 450 24.43 -13.71 22.23
C GLU A 450 24.42 -14.77 23.32
N GLY A 451 23.26 -15.11 23.84
CA GLY A 451 23.05 -16.01 24.95
C GLY A 451 22.96 -15.35 26.32
N ASP A 452 23.24 -14.05 26.45
CA ASP A 452 23.02 -13.32 27.70
C ASP A 452 21.52 -13.15 27.98
N TYR A 453 21.18 -13.14 29.27
CA TYR A 453 19.85 -12.77 29.71
C TYR A 453 19.73 -11.25 29.77
N VAL A 454 18.76 -10.72 29.04
CA VAL A 454 18.50 -9.28 28.93
C VAL A 454 17.09 -8.94 29.28
#